data_29775fc27439f93be8610837c7444533
#
_entry.id   29775fc27439f93be8610837c7444533
#
_cell.length_a   1.000
_cell.length_b   1.000
_cell.length_c   1.000
_cell.angle_alpha   90.00
_cell.angle_beta   90.00
_cell.angle_gamma   90.00
#
_symmetry.space_group_name_H-M   'P 1'
#
loop_
_entity.id
_entity.type
_entity.pdbx_description
1 polymer ?
#
loop_
_entity_poly.entity_id
_entity_poly.type
_entity_poly.pdbx_seq_one_letter_code
_entity_poly.pdbx_strand_id
1 'polypeptide(L)'
;MSSRSLVAAAVVALSGCAITQDVTPSGLDQRAQELCLVRNSEVVQDGFHDVYERVLEKKGFKVRWLPDKSPITSCPLVGTYEVIYRWDLAIYLARADLRIYADGKEAGRAVYDSLSGGANMNKFIRTEPKLTELIDQLFPKLKAFLRMKPLAEIAA
;
A
#
# COMPACT_ATOMS: atom_id res chain seq x y z
N MET A 1 15.00 -8.03 63.25
CA MET A 1 15.34 -6.93 62.31
C MET A 1 15.31 -7.50 60.91
N SER A 2 14.23 -7.22 60.19
CA SER A 2 13.93 -7.87 58.89
C SER A 2 14.35 -6.94 57.77
N SER A 3 15.40 -7.32 57.02
CA SER A 3 15.88 -6.55 55.87
C SER A 3 15.01 -6.86 54.66
N ARG A 4 14.15 -5.93 54.29
CA ARG A 4 13.35 -6.01 53.07
C ARG A 4 14.19 -5.53 51.89
N SER A 5 14.74 -6.49 51.11
CA SER A 5 15.36 -6.19 49.84
C SER A 5 14.31 -5.81 48.80
N LEU A 6 14.29 -4.50 48.49
CA LEU A 6 13.54 -3.94 47.38
C LEU A 6 14.27 -4.33 46.05
N VAL A 7 13.78 -5.35 45.37
CA VAL A 7 14.17 -5.63 43.98
C VAL A 7 13.39 -4.65 43.09
N ALA A 8 14.05 -3.57 42.68
CA ALA A 8 13.53 -2.69 41.65
C ALA A 8 13.67 -3.39 40.30
N ALA A 9 12.57 -3.93 39.79
CA ALA A 9 12.49 -4.44 38.43
C ALA A 9 12.54 -3.27 37.44
N ALA A 10 13.71 -3.03 36.85
CA ALA A 10 13.86 -2.10 35.73
C ALA A 10 13.19 -2.72 34.49
N VAL A 11 11.98 -2.28 34.17
CA VAL A 11 11.32 -2.58 32.91
C VAL A 11 12.04 -1.75 31.84
N VAL A 12 12.99 -2.36 31.16
CA VAL A 12 13.61 -1.79 29.96
C VAL A 12 12.54 -1.84 28.88
N ALA A 13 11.90 -0.71 28.58
CA ALA A 13 11.06 -0.55 27.39
C ALA A 13 11.97 -0.68 26.17
N LEU A 14 12.01 -1.85 25.58
CA LEU A 14 12.59 -2.11 24.27
C LEU A 14 11.67 -1.42 23.24
N SER A 15 11.91 -0.13 23.00
CA SER A 15 11.37 0.57 21.84
C SER A 15 12.07 -0.02 20.61
N GLY A 16 11.61 -1.17 20.19
CA GLY A 16 12.15 -1.85 19.01
C GLY A 16 11.89 -1.00 17.76
N CYS A 17 12.91 -0.86 16.92
CA CYS A 17 12.78 -0.34 15.57
C CYS A 17 11.70 -1.16 14.84
N ALA A 18 10.50 -0.61 14.68
CA ALA A 18 9.36 -1.35 14.17
C ALA A 18 9.12 -0.99 12.69
N ILE A 19 8.92 -2.02 11.89
CA ILE A 19 8.24 -1.89 10.60
C ILE A 19 6.76 -2.04 10.91
N THR A 20 5.94 -1.05 10.50
CA THR A 20 4.51 -1.05 10.78
C THR A 20 3.70 -1.15 9.50
N GLN A 21 2.55 -1.78 9.60
CA GLN A 21 1.56 -1.81 8.53
C GLN A 21 0.17 -1.71 9.15
N ASP A 22 -0.61 -0.77 8.63
CA ASP A 22 -1.98 -0.54 9.06
C ASP A 22 -2.87 -0.42 7.82
N VAL A 23 -3.98 -1.15 7.81
CA VAL A 23 -4.92 -1.16 6.69
C VAL A 23 -6.34 -1.05 7.21
N THR A 24 -7.02 0.00 6.77
CA THR A 24 -8.48 0.14 6.85
C THR A 24 -9.06 -0.30 5.52
N PRO A 25 -9.64 -1.50 5.42
CA PRO A 25 -10.17 -2.01 4.16
C PRO A 25 -11.31 -1.16 3.61
N SER A 26 -11.32 -0.98 2.29
CA SER A 26 -12.46 -0.39 1.62
C SER A 26 -13.65 -1.35 1.63
N GLY A 27 -14.85 -0.81 1.82
CA GLY A 27 -16.09 -1.60 1.74
C GLY A 27 -16.51 -1.98 0.31
N LEU A 28 -15.71 -1.61 -0.70
CA LEU A 28 -16.03 -1.78 -2.11
C LEU A 28 -16.09 -3.26 -2.49
N ASP A 29 -17.18 -3.66 -3.14
CA ASP A 29 -17.45 -5.04 -3.54
C ASP A 29 -17.73 -5.17 -5.06
N GLN A 30 -17.75 -4.06 -5.79
CA GLN A 30 -18.09 -4.04 -7.21
C GLN A 30 -16.85 -4.30 -8.07
N ARG A 31 -17.02 -5.14 -9.09
CA ARG A 31 -15.97 -5.49 -10.06
C ARG A 31 -15.86 -4.42 -11.15
N ALA A 32 -14.66 -4.31 -11.73
CA ALA A 32 -14.40 -3.54 -12.94
C ALA A 32 -14.81 -2.05 -12.87
N GLN A 33 -14.58 -1.41 -11.73
CA GLN A 33 -14.77 0.03 -11.62
C GLN A 33 -13.58 0.78 -12.19
N GLU A 34 -13.85 1.94 -12.78
CA GLU A 34 -12.81 2.91 -13.09
C GLU A 34 -12.30 3.50 -11.77
N LEU A 35 -10.99 3.42 -11.57
CA LEU A 35 -10.28 4.09 -10.48
C LEU A 35 -9.43 5.21 -11.04
N CYS A 36 -9.77 6.44 -10.69
CA CYS A 36 -8.96 7.60 -11.04
C CYS A 36 -7.82 7.76 -10.06
N LEU A 37 -6.56 7.66 -10.53
CA LEU A 37 -5.37 7.90 -9.71
C LEU A 37 -4.87 9.32 -9.91
N VAL A 38 -4.79 10.09 -8.83
CA VAL A 38 -4.15 11.40 -8.85
C VAL A 38 -2.63 11.20 -8.88
N ARG A 39 -1.98 11.69 -9.94
CA ARG A 39 -0.54 11.63 -10.05
C ARG A 39 0.11 12.48 -8.95
N ASN A 40 1.07 11.91 -8.25
CA ASN A 40 1.90 12.64 -7.30
C ASN A 40 3.26 12.90 -7.93
N SER A 41 3.53 14.17 -8.28
CA SER A 41 4.77 14.59 -8.93
C SER A 41 6.00 14.53 -8.02
N GLU A 42 5.81 14.39 -6.70
CA GLU A 42 6.90 14.21 -5.73
C GLU A 42 7.48 12.80 -5.76
N VAL A 43 6.76 11.85 -6.37
CA VAL A 43 7.22 10.47 -6.53
C VAL A 43 8.10 10.36 -7.75
N VAL A 44 9.41 10.48 -7.54
CA VAL A 44 10.43 10.49 -8.61
C VAL A 44 11.05 9.12 -8.90
N GLN A 45 10.62 8.06 -8.18
CA GLN A 45 11.15 6.72 -8.42
C GLN A 45 10.67 6.18 -9.76
N ASP A 46 11.62 5.89 -10.65
CA ASP A 46 11.33 5.35 -11.97
C ASP A 46 10.52 4.04 -11.90
N GLY A 47 9.52 3.94 -12.77
CA GLY A 47 8.67 2.76 -12.90
C GLY A 47 7.64 2.55 -11.78
N PHE A 48 7.58 3.41 -10.74
CA PHE A 48 6.60 3.27 -9.67
C PHE A 48 5.16 3.32 -10.22
N HIS A 49 4.86 4.30 -11.06
CA HIS A 49 3.51 4.49 -11.61
C HIS A 49 3.04 3.26 -12.41
N ASP A 50 3.92 2.71 -13.25
CA ASP A 50 3.61 1.52 -14.06
C ASP A 50 3.40 0.27 -13.19
N VAL A 51 4.16 0.13 -12.12
CA VAL A 51 3.99 -0.96 -11.15
C VAL A 51 2.66 -0.81 -10.42
N TYR A 52 2.32 0.40 -9.96
CA TYR A 52 1.10 0.64 -9.21
C TYR A 52 -0.15 0.43 -10.07
N GLU A 53 -0.17 0.97 -11.29
CA GLU A 53 -1.22 0.74 -12.29
C GLU A 53 -1.44 -0.76 -12.53
N ARG A 54 -0.36 -1.48 -12.86
CA ARG A 54 -0.41 -2.93 -13.12
C ARG A 54 -0.97 -3.74 -11.94
N VAL A 55 -0.62 -3.36 -10.70
CA VAL A 55 -1.15 -4.05 -9.51
C VAL A 55 -2.65 -3.81 -9.37
N LEU A 56 -3.12 -2.59 -9.60
CA LEU A 56 -4.55 -2.25 -9.55
C LEU A 56 -5.33 -2.91 -10.68
N GLU A 57 -4.77 -2.97 -11.89
CA GLU A 57 -5.37 -3.68 -13.03
C GLU A 57 -5.49 -5.19 -12.76
N LYS A 58 -4.46 -5.81 -12.18
CA LYS A 58 -4.53 -7.21 -11.72
C LYS A 58 -5.63 -7.43 -10.67
N LYS A 59 -5.92 -6.41 -9.86
CA LYS A 59 -7.02 -6.44 -8.89
C LYS A 59 -8.40 -6.25 -9.54
N GLY A 60 -8.46 -5.81 -10.80
CA GLY A 60 -9.66 -5.69 -11.61
C GLY A 60 -10.14 -4.27 -11.83
N PHE A 61 -9.34 -3.27 -11.49
CA PHE A 61 -9.67 -1.88 -11.79
C PHE A 61 -9.29 -1.50 -13.23
N LYS A 62 -10.06 -0.57 -13.81
CA LYS A 62 -9.65 0.19 -14.97
C LYS A 62 -9.03 1.49 -14.47
N VAL A 63 -7.72 1.63 -14.58
CA VAL A 63 -7.01 2.81 -14.06
C VAL A 63 -7.08 3.97 -15.04
N ARG A 64 -7.36 5.16 -14.54
CA ARG A 64 -7.27 6.43 -15.26
C ARG A 64 -6.45 7.43 -14.47
N TRP A 65 -5.36 7.91 -15.03
CA TRP A 65 -4.51 8.91 -14.41
C TRP A 65 -5.10 10.31 -14.52
N LEU A 66 -5.12 11.03 -13.42
CA LEU A 66 -5.45 12.43 -13.32
C LEU A 66 -4.16 13.26 -13.11
N PRO A 67 -4.16 14.52 -13.53
CA PRO A 67 -3.08 15.45 -13.20
C PRO A 67 -2.80 15.54 -11.69
N ASP A 68 -1.60 15.96 -11.34
CA ASP A 68 -1.24 16.27 -9.96
C ASP A 68 -2.20 17.30 -9.36
N LYS A 69 -2.48 17.13 -8.06
CA LYS A 69 -3.41 18.00 -7.29
C LYS A 69 -4.86 18.02 -7.79
N SER A 70 -5.25 17.05 -8.63
CA SER A 70 -6.67 16.91 -8.99
C SER A 70 -7.53 16.69 -7.74
N PRO A 71 -8.72 17.30 -7.65
CA PRO A 71 -9.63 17.11 -6.52
C PRO A 71 -10.04 15.64 -6.34
N ILE A 72 -10.21 15.21 -5.09
CA ILE A 72 -10.69 13.85 -4.75
C ILE A 72 -12.14 13.59 -5.16
N THR A 73 -12.82 14.61 -5.67
CA THR A 73 -14.18 14.57 -6.22
C THR A 73 -14.21 14.51 -7.75
N SER A 74 -13.04 14.41 -8.41
CA SER A 74 -12.95 14.41 -9.88
C SER A 74 -13.56 13.16 -10.53
N CYS A 75 -13.74 12.10 -9.76
CA CYS A 75 -14.34 10.83 -10.18
C CYS A 75 -15.13 10.24 -9.00
N PRO A 76 -16.07 9.32 -9.25
CA PRO A 76 -16.74 8.59 -8.17
C PRO A 76 -15.78 7.79 -7.29
N LEU A 77 -14.69 7.27 -7.88
CA LEU A 77 -13.66 6.55 -7.15
C LEU A 77 -12.29 7.15 -7.46
N VAL A 78 -11.61 7.69 -6.45
CA VAL A 78 -10.31 8.35 -6.58
C VAL A 78 -9.30 7.70 -5.64
N GLY A 79 -8.13 7.42 -6.17
CA GLY A 79 -6.97 7.00 -5.39
C GLY A 79 -5.92 8.10 -5.31
N THR A 80 -5.37 8.32 -4.12
CA THR A 80 -4.18 9.12 -3.89
C THR A 80 -3.11 8.27 -3.22
N TYR A 81 -1.87 8.68 -3.31
CA TYR A 81 -0.77 7.96 -2.68
C TYR A 81 0.38 8.90 -2.34
N GLU A 82 1.08 8.55 -1.27
CA GLU A 82 2.38 9.10 -0.91
C GLU A 82 3.34 7.94 -0.76
N VAL A 83 4.52 8.02 -1.39
CA VAL A 83 5.55 6.99 -1.26
C VAL A 83 6.90 7.63 -1.04
N ILE A 84 7.68 7.00 -0.17
CA ILE A 84 9.04 7.41 0.15
C ILE A 84 9.96 6.23 -0.13
N TYR A 85 10.96 6.49 -0.97
CA TYR A 85 12.09 5.58 -1.16
C TYR A 85 13.29 6.06 -0.36
N ARG A 86 14.06 5.13 0.15
CA ARG A 86 15.32 5.39 0.84
C ARG A 86 16.41 4.53 0.25
N TRP A 87 17.63 4.99 0.41
CA TRP A 87 18.82 4.23 0.09
C TRP A 87 19.52 3.82 1.39
N ASP A 88 19.79 2.52 1.51
CA ASP A 88 20.62 1.94 2.55
C ASP A 88 21.11 0.59 2.01
N LEU A 89 22.35 0.55 1.48
CA LEU A 89 22.90 -0.56 0.69
C LEU A 89 22.14 -0.84 -0.62
N ALA A 90 20.84 -0.62 -0.66
CA ALA A 90 19.96 -0.71 -1.83
C ALA A 90 18.83 0.31 -1.71
N ILE A 91 18.21 0.68 -2.86
CA ILE A 91 16.97 1.46 -2.86
C ILE A 91 15.82 0.54 -2.44
N TYR A 92 15.01 0.98 -1.50
CA TYR A 92 13.85 0.24 -1.02
C TYR A 92 12.66 1.16 -0.77
N LEU A 93 11.45 0.60 -0.82
CA LEU A 93 10.22 1.29 -0.45
C LEU A 93 10.19 1.46 1.08
N ALA A 94 10.44 2.66 1.57
CA ALA A 94 10.51 2.95 2.99
C ALA A 94 9.15 3.27 3.61
N ARG A 95 8.25 3.91 2.82
CA ARG A 95 6.87 4.20 3.22
C ARG A 95 5.96 4.19 2.01
N ALA A 96 4.75 3.72 2.20
CA ALA A 96 3.63 3.87 1.28
C ALA A 96 2.37 4.21 2.08
N ASP A 97 1.63 5.24 1.68
CA ASP A 97 0.33 5.63 2.22
C ASP A 97 -0.63 5.72 1.03
N LEU A 98 -1.50 4.73 0.91
CA LEU A 98 -2.45 4.61 -0.19
C LEU A 98 -3.84 4.91 0.35
N ARG A 99 -4.56 5.84 -0.29
CA ARG A 99 -5.91 6.24 0.14
C ARG A 99 -6.88 6.13 -1.01
N ILE A 100 -8.07 5.65 -0.71
CA ILE A 100 -9.17 5.52 -1.66
C ILE A 100 -10.33 6.37 -1.16
N TYR A 101 -10.87 7.16 -2.06
CA TYR A 101 -12.03 8.00 -1.84
C TYR A 101 -13.17 7.53 -2.73
N ALA A 102 -14.35 7.35 -2.16
CA ALA A 102 -15.59 7.13 -2.87
C ALA A 102 -16.50 8.34 -2.67
N ASP A 103 -16.91 8.98 -3.76
CA ASP A 103 -17.74 10.20 -3.74
C ASP A 103 -17.17 11.30 -2.81
N GLY A 104 -15.84 11.47 -2.84
CA GLY A 104 -15.11 12.47 -2.06
C GLY A 104 -14.93 12.13 -0.57
N LYS A 105 -15.33 10.95 -0.11
CA LYS A 105 -15.12 10.48 1.27
C LYS A 105 -14.09 9.36 1.30
N GLU A 106 -13.20 9.37 2.29
CA GLU A 106 -12.24 8.28 2.47
C GLU A 106 -12.98 6.98 2.70
N ALA A 107 -12.78 6.02 1.82
CA ALA A 107 -13.41 4.70 1.84
C ALA A 107 -12.45 3.60 2.33
N GLY A 108 -11.15 3.85 2.25
CA GLY A 108 -10.14 2.91 2.72
C GLY A 108 -8.74 3.50 2.65
N ARG A 109 -7.85 2.94 3.47
CA ARG A 109 -6.45 3.39 3.55
C ARG A 109 -5.53 2.22 3.85
N ALA A 110 -4.34 2.22 3.26
CA ALA A 110 -3.28 1.27 3.56
C ALA A 110 -1.97 2.01 3.77
N VAL A 111 -1.36 1.83 4.93
CA VAL A 111 -0.08 2.45 5.29
C VAL A 111 0.94 1.36 5.57
N TYR A 112 2.08 1.45 4.94
CA TYR A 112 3.30 0.71 5.26
C TYR A 112 4.38 1.72 5.65
N ASP A 113 5.08 1.48 6.75
CA ASP A 113 6.14 2.34 7.21
C ASP A 113 7.30 1.53 7.80
N SER A 114 8.46 1.65 7.18
CA SER A 114 9.71 1.07 7.63
C SER A 114 10.79 2.13 7.93
N LEU A 115 10.41 3.41 7.98
CA LEU A 115 11.35 4.50 8.24
C LEU A 115 12.09 4.33 9.56
N SER A 116 11.40 3.80 10.59
CA SER A 116 11.96 3.49 11.90
C SER A 116 12.51 2.07 12.01
N GLY A 117 12.63 1.33 10.89
CA GLY A 117 13.06 -0.07 10.86
C GLY A 117 14.53 -0.30 11.26
N GLY A 118 15.35 0.75 11.35
CA GLY A 118 16.75 0.66 11.75
C GLY A 118 17.54 -0.38 10.95
N ALA A 119 18.20 -1.30 11.64
CA ALA A 119 18.97 -2.41 11.04
C ALA A 119 18.12 -3.62 10.63
N ASN A 120 16.79 -3.53 10.67
CA ASN A 120 15.92 -4.64 10.29
C ASN A 120 15.98 -4.89 8.78
N MET A 121 16.55 -6.04 8.39
CA MET A 121 16.72 -6.41 6.98
C MET A 121 15.39 -6.61 6.23
N ASN A 122 14.28 -6.82 6.92
CA ASN A 122 12.95 -6.95 6.32
C ASN A 122 12.44 -5.65 5.67
N LYS A 123 13.13 -4.51 5.88
CA LYS A 123 12.83 -3.25 5.19
C LYS A 123 13.14 -3.30 3.69
N PHE A 124 14.06 -4.17 3.25
CA PHE A 124 14.45 -4.30 1.84
C PHE A 124 13.42 -5.08 1.03
N ILE A 125 12.20 -4.58 1.00
CA ILE A 125 11.11 -5.19 0.26
C ILE A 125 11.00 -4.59 -1.15
N ARG A 126 10.68 -5.44 -2.14
CA ARG A 126 10.43 -4.96 -3.50
C ARG A 126 9.07 -4.29 -3.58
N THR A 127 8.97 -3.24 -4.39
CA THR A 127 7.77 -2.40 -4.54
C THR A 127 6.54 -3.20 -4.96
N GLU A 128 6.63 -4.01 -6.02
CA GLU A 128 5.46 -4.72 -6.56
C GLU A 128 4.85 -5.71 -5.56
N PRO A 129 5.61 -6.61 -4.91
CA PRO A 129 5.04 -7.50 -3.90
C PRO A 129 4.38 -6.74 -2.73
N LYS A 130 4.99 -5.64 -2.26
CA LYS A 130 4.41 -4.86 -1.17
C LYS A 130 3.14 -4.13 -1.59
N LEU A 131 3.12 -3.52 -2.77
CA LEU A 131 1.89 -2.91 -3.29
C LEU A 131 0.79 -3.94 -3.50
N THR A 132 1.12 -5.13 -4.00
CA THR A 132 0.14 -6.22 -4.15
C THR A 132 -0.47 -6.60 -2.81
N GLU A 133 0.37 -6.79 -1.78
CA GLU A 133 -0.10 -7.10 -0.43
C GLU A 133 -1.02 -6.00 0.13
N LEU A 134 -0.62 -4.73 0.03
CA LEU A 134 -1.41 -3.60 0.51
C LEU A 134 -2.75 -3.47 -0.24
N ILE A 135 -2.75 -3.64 -1.56
CA ILE A 135 -3.94 -3.58 -2.40
C ILE A 135 -4.87 -4.76 -2.11
N ASP A 136 -4.34 -5.95 -1.86
CA ASP A 136 -5.15 -7.11 -1.50
C ASP A 136 -5.86 -6.92 -0.16
N GLN A 137 -5.20 -6.32 0.82
CA GLN A 137 -5.79 -5.98 2.11
C GLN A 137 -6.76 -4.80 2.02
N LEU A 138 -6.46 -3.81 1.18
CA LEU A 138 -7.31 -2.64 0.96
C LEU A 138 -8.62 -3.00 0.25
N PHE A 139 -8.59 -3.98 -0.64
CA PHE A 139 -9.75 -4.46 -1.40
C PHE A 139 -10.01 -5.97 -1.21
N PRO A 140 -10.33 -6.42 0.01
CA PRO A 140 -10.43 -7.85 0.31
C PRO A 140 -11.59 -8.54 -0.41
N LYS A 141 -12.64 -7.80 -0.78
CA LYS A 141 -13.81 -8.35 -1.48
C LYS A 141 -13.62 -8.46 -2.99
N LEU A 142 -12.63 -7.76 -3.55
CA LEU A 142 -12.28 -7.85 -4.96
C LEU A 142 -11.31 -9.01 -5.15
N LYS A 143 -11.76 -10.08 -5.81
CA LYS A 143 -10.87 -11.18 -6.20
C LYS A 143 -10.05 -10.74 -7.41
N ALA A 144 -8.74 -11.02 -7.37
CA ALA A 144 -7.88 -10.80 -8.53
C ALA A 144 -8.50 -11.44 -9.79
N PHE A 145 -8.52 -10.70 -10.87
CA PHE A 145 -9.03 -11.21 -12.15
C PHE A 145 -8.01 -12.22 -12.70
N LEU A 146 -8.19 -13.49 -12.40
CA LEU A 146 -7.54 -14.54 -13.15
C LEU A 146 -8.10 -14.45 -14.57
N ARG A 147 -7.31 -13.94 -15.49
CA ARG A 147 -7.59 -13.97 -16.93
C ARG A 147 -7.70 -15.43 -17.31
N MET A 148 -8.91 -15.98 -17.26
CA MET A 148 -9.21 -17.24 -17.93
C MET A 148 -9.01 -16.95 -19.42
N LYS A 149 -7.92 -17.47 -20.01
CA LYS A 149 -7.80 -17.56 -21.46
C LYS A 149 -9.09 -18.23 -21.95
N PRO A 150 -9.81 -17.63 -22.90
CA PRO A 150 -10.94 -18.33 -23.49
C PRO A 150 -10.44 -19.64 -24.08
N LEU A 151 -11.11 -20.74 -23.73
CA LEU A 151 -10.83 -22.11 -24.21
C LEU A 151 -10.92 -22.27 -25.74
N ALA A 152 -11.25 -21.20 -26.44
CA ALA A 152 -11.40 -21.19 -27.90
C ALA A 152 -10.08 -21.23 -28.68
N GLU A 153 -8.91 -21.16 -28.04
CA GLU A 153 -7.61 -21.12 -28.72
C GLU A 153 -6.79 -22.42 -28.59
N ILE A 154 -7.39 -23.50 -28.07
CA ILE A 154 -6.74 -24.81 -27.90
C ILE A 154 -7.23 -25.82 -28.97
N ALA A 155 -8.13 -25.40 -29.88
CA ALA A 155 -8.67 -26.25 -30.93
C ALA A 155 -8.37 -25.64 -32.32
N ALA A 156 -7.07 -25.55 -32.67
CA ALA A 156 -6.61 -25.36 -34.04
C ALA A 156 -5.27 -26.07 -34.24
#